data_0b8d6fbd27c70c72958c367622d885cd
#
_entry.id   0b8d6fbd27c70c72958c367622d885cd
#
_cell.length_a   1.000
_cell.length_b   1.000
_cell.length_c   1.000
_cell.angle_alpha   90.00
_cell.angle_beta   90.00
_cell.angle_gamma   90.00
#
_symmetry.space_group_name_H-M   'P 1'
#
loop_
_entity.id
_entity.type
_entity.pdbx_description
1 polymer ?
#
loop_
_entity_poly.entity_id
_entity_poly.type
_entity_poly.pdbx_seq_one_letter_code
_entity_poly.pdbx_strand_id
1 'polypeptide(L)'
;VDTNNLGKITNATVSAGGQGYSYGMVDLGTINAGVTTTNAAKLIPIIPPSNGHGYDLYKELGADKVLVYARFDDSTKDFPIDTKFAQIGIIKNPNQAGSSTTVFTEAKFSSLSGIKFSSVSGTLPTAGNVIRQTVSNTNTAKGYVASYDAETKVLKYFQDRSLFFNGDTDDQTDFVGVSTSSKIEAFESSANPVTTLQGFTGTVDTTFTDSKVNPTGSKVISLDTEFTSGLSIPEINKGTGDIIYIDNRPLISRNARQKEDIKVILEF
;
A
#
# COMPACT_ATOMS: atom_id res chain seq x y z
N VAL A 1 -35.90 -37.81 12.72
CA VAL A 1 -36.37 -37.04 11.58
C VAL A 1 -37.53 -36.16 12.06
N ASP A 2 -37.41 -34.86 11.90
CA ASP A 2 -38.45 -33.89 12.29
C ASP A 2 -39.29 -33.50 11.08
N THR A 3 -40.58 -33.37 11.30
CA THR A 3 -41.55 -32.98 10.27
C THR A 3 -42.35 -31.76 10.69
N ASN A 4 -42.78 -30.96 9.73
CA ASN A 4 -43.73 -29.89 9.98
C ASN A 4 -45.19 -30.42 9.99
N ASN A 5 -46.16 -29.55 10.32
CA ASN A 5 -47.58 -29.87 10.39
C ASN A 5 -48.18 -30.37 9.06
N LEU A 6 -47.47 -30.22 7.94
CA LEU A 6 -47.85 -30.69 6.61
C LEU A 6 -47.15 -32.01 6.23
N GLY A 7 -46.42 -32.66 7.16
CA GLY A 7 -45.71 -33.89 6.92
C GLY A 7 -44.41 -33.71 6.13
N LYS A 8 -43.95 -32.47 5.88
CA LYS A 8 -42.68 -32.22 5.18
C LYS A 8 -41.51 -32.37 6.16
N ILE A 9 -40.49 -33.12 5.76
CA ILE A 9 -39.25 -33.26 6.54
C ILE A 9 -38.54 -31.91 6.63
N THR A 10 -38.27 -31.46 7.83
CA THR A 10 -37.57 -30.21 8.13
C THR A 10 -36.16 -30.44 8.62
N ASN A 11 -35.89 -31.58 9.24
CA ASN A 11 -34.56 -31.92 9.73
C ASN A 11 -34.40 -33.45 9.80
N ALA A 12 -33.19 -33.93 9.59
CA ALA A 12 -32.82 -35.33 9.79
C ALA A 12 -31.48 -35.36 10.52
N THR A 13 -31.50 -35.90 11.74
CA THR A 13 -30.31 -36.01 12.59
C THR A 13 -29.95 -37.49 12.76
N VAL A 14 -28.66 -37.80 12.61
CA VAL A 14 -28.14 -39.12 12.94
C VAL A 14 -27.90 -39.18 14.44
N SER A 15 -28.69 -39.97 15.16
CA SER A 15 -28.61 -40.12 16.62
C SER A 15 -27.49 -41.04 17.06
N ALA A 16 -27.14 -42.02 16.25
CA ALA A 16 -26.02 -42.94 16.47
C ALA A 16 -25.30 -43.21 15.16
N GLY A 17 -24.03 -42.82 15.05
CA GLY A 17 -23.17 -43.16 13.91
C GLY A 17 -22.66 -44.59 14.02
N GLY A 18 -22.47 -45.23 12.88
CA GLY A 18 -21.83 -46.57 12.78
C GLY A 18 -20.43 -46.45 12.16
N GLN A 19 -19.78 -47.59 12.03
CA GLN A 19 -18.46 -47.70 11.42
C GLN A 19 -18.44 -48.80 10.33
N GLY A 20 -17.57 -48.66 9.36
CA GLY A 20 -17.35 -49.69 8.32
C GLY A 20 -18.39 -49.73 7.20
N TYR A 21 -19.23 -48.72 7.07
CA TYR A 21 -20.19 -48.64 5.98
C TYR A 21 -19.52 -48.11 4.70
N SER A 22 -19.84 -48.75 3.57
CA SER A 22 -19.45 -48.27 2.24
C SER A 22 -20.63 -47.64 1.48
N TYR A 23 -21.85 -48.00 1.86
CA TYR A 23 -23.07 -47.42 1.33
C TYR A 23 -24.20 -47.49 2.36
N GLY A 24 -25.22 -46.68 2.20
CA GLY A 24 -26.42 -46.72 3.03
C GLY A 24 -27.65 -46.37 2.19
N MET A 25 -28.79 -46.93 2.58
CA MET A 25 -30.10 -46.58 2.00
C MET A 25 -31.07 -46.33 3.15
N VAL A 26 -31.84 -45.27 3.06
CA VAL A 26 -32.90 -44.96 4.01
C VAL A 26 -34.24 -45.26 3.35
N ASP A 27 -34.94 -46.28 3.89
CA ASP A 27 -36.29 -46.62 3.48
C ASP A 27 -37.29 -46.00 4.49
N LEU A 28 -38.01 -45.01 4.06
CA LEU A 28 -39.06 -44.35 4.84
C LEU A 28 -40.40 -45.08 4.79
N GLY A 29 -40.58 -45.98 3.86
CA GLY A 29 -41.84 -46.74 3.67
C GLY A 29 -42.10 -47.71 4.82
N THR A 30 -41.06 -48.16 5.51
CA THR A 30 -41.19 -49.10 6.66
C THR A 30 -41.56 -48.37 7.96
N ILE A 31 -41.42 -47.05 8.04
CA ILE A 31 -41.60 -46.28 9.26
C ILE A 31 -43.10 -45.91 9.47
N ASN A 32 -43.84 -45.74 8.38
CA ASN A 32 -45.25 -45.38 8.46
C ASN A 32 -46.05 -46.00 7.30
N ALA A 33 -47.03 -46.84 7.60
CA ALA A 33 -47.89 -47.51 6.63
C ALA A 33 -48.74 -46.56 5.75
N GLY A 34 -48.75 -45.27 6.01
CA GLY A 34 -49.43 -44.27 5.20
C GLY A 34 -48.59 -43.54 4.17
N VAL A 35 -47.30 -43.84 4.07
CA VAL A 35 -46.38 -43.24 3.06
C VAL A 35 -46.59 -43.95 1.73
N THR A 36 -47.15 -43.27 0.76
CA THR A 36 -47.31 -43.78 -0.61
C THR A 36 -46.03 -43.49 -1.41
N THR A 37 -45.65 -44.39 -2.30
CA THR A 37 -44.45 -44.28 -3.14
C THR A 37 -44.39 -43.08 -4.04
N THR A 38 -45.55 -42.42 -4.26
CA THR A 38 -45.69 -41.29 -5.18
C THR A 38 -45.25 -39.96 -4.55
N ASN A 39 -45.30 -39.85 -3.22
CA ASN A 39 -44.95 -38.62 -2.49
C ASN A 39 -43.96 -38.85 -1.32
N ALA A 40 -43.25 -40.00 -1.33
CA ALA A 40 -42.28 -40.29 -0.29
C ALA A 40 -41.06 -39.36 -0.38
N ALA A 41 -40.68 -38.79 0.76
CA ALA A 41 -39.41 -38.10 0.85
C ALA A 41 -38.24 -39.09 0.61
N LYS A 42 -37.18 -38.61 0.00
CA LYS A 42 -35.96 -39.38 -0.23
C LYS A 42 -34.85 -38.82 0.64
N LEU A 43 -34.29 -39.67 1.48
CA LEU A 43 -33.08 -39.35 2.23
C LEU A 43 -31.90 -40.14 1.66
N ILE A 44 -30.84 -39.46 1.30
CA ILE A 44 -29.62 -40.05 0.78
C ILE A 44 -28.53 -39.87 1.85
N PRO A 45 -28.06 -40.96 2.50
CA PRO A 45 -26.97 -40.87 3.44
C PRO A 45 -25.67 -40.59 2.72
N ILE A 46 -24.91 -39.64 3.22
CA ILE A 46 -23.52 -39.39 2.79
C ILE A 46 -22.64 -40.07 3.84
N ILE A 47 -21.90 -41.08 3.45
CA ILE A 47 -21.00 -41.81 4.32
C ILE A 47 -19.59 -41.26 4.10
N PRO A 48 -19.00 -40.62 5.11
CA PRO A 48 -17.61 -40.14 4.98
C PRO A 48 -16.63 -41.31 4.95
N PRO A 49 -15.42 -41.11 4.45
CA PRO A 49 -14.35 -42.09 4.52
C PRO A 49 -14.09 -42.56 5.95
N SER A 50 -13.75 -43.81 6.17
CA SER A 50 -13.64 -44.47 7.48
C SER A 50 -12.65 -43.77 8.45
N ASN A 51 -11.63 -43.11 7.93
CA ASN A 51 -10.63 -42.36 8.68
C ASN A 51 -10.78 -40.85 8.55
N GLY A 52 -11.91 -40.35 8.03
CA GLY A 52 -12.16 -38.96 7.75
C GLY A 52 -11.64 -38.47 6.38
N HIS A 53 -12.12 -37.30 5.97
CA HIS A 53 -11.67 -36.67 4.72
C HIS A 53 -10.21 -36.27 4.79
N GLY A 54 -9.48 -36.49 3.71
CA GLY A 54 -8.06 -36.14 3.59
C GLY A 54 -7.06 -37.17 4.12
N TYR A 55 -7.55 -38.30 4.68
CA TYR A 55 -6.66 -39.38 5.15
C TYR A 55 -6.01 -40.15 4.01
N ASP A 56 -6.77 -40.46 2.96
CA ASP A 56 -6.31 -41.16 1.77
C ASP A 56 -6.86 -40.43 0.54
N LEU A 57 -6.12 -39.40 0.13
CA LEU A 57 -6.52 -38.52 -0.98
C LEU A 57 -6.62 -39.29 -2.31
N TYR A 58 -5.79 -40.31 -2.50
CA TYR A 58 -5.83 -41.14 -3.69
C TYR A 58 -7.19 -41.85 -3.85
N LYS A 59 -7.68 -42.50 -2.78
CA LYS A 59 -8.99 -43.15 -2.79
C LYS A 59 -10.14 -42.17 -2.83
N GLU A 60 -10.01 -41.05 -2.16
CA GLU A 60 -11.08 -40.07 -2.04
C GLU A 60 -11.30 -39.31 -3.36
N LEU A 61 -10.23 -38.92 -4.03
CA LEU A 61 -10.27 -38.21 -5.31
C LEU A 61 -10.32 -39.16 -6.52
N GLY A 62 -9.96 -40.42 -6.35
CA GLY A 62 -9.87 -41.40 -7.43
C GLY A 62 -8.77 -41.06 -8.45
N ALA A 63 -7.75 -40.33 -8.02
CA ALA A 63 -6.67 -39.83 -8.87
C ALA A 63 -5.36 -39.78 -8.09
N ASP A 64 -4.24 -40.05 -8.77
CA ASP A 64 -2.88 -39.95 -8.23
C ASP A 64 -2.32 -38.52 -8.37
N LYS A 65 -2.96 -37.68 -9.17
CA LYS A 65 -2.55 -36.31 -9.42
C LYS A 65 -3.75 -35.40 -9.48
N VAL A 66 -3.60 -34.21 -8.86
CA VAL A 66 -4.59 -33.15 -8.90
C VAL A 66 -3.96 -31.90 -9.50
N LEU A 67 -4.60 -31.36 -10.52
CA LEU A 67 -4.23 -30.08 -11.11
C LEU A 67 -5.03 -28.95 -10.44
N VAL A 68 -4.34 -28.12 -9.71
CA VAL A 68 -4.90 -26.84 -9.24
C VAL A 68 -4.56 -25.76 -10.26
N TYR A 69 -5.58 -25.14 -10.81
CA TYR A 69 -5.44 -24.06 -11.79
C TYR A 69 -5.98 -22.76 -11.20
N ALA A 70 -5.15 -21.74 -11.20
CA ALA A 70 -5.56 -20.38 -10.82
C ALA A 70 -5.20 -19.42 -11.95
N ARG A 71 -6.14 -18.56 -12.32
CA ARG A 71 -5.93 -17.46 -13.25
C ARG A 71 -6.09 -16.16 -12.50
N PHE A 72 -5.09 -15.31 -12.62
CA PHE A 72 -5.13 -13.94 -12.12
C PHE A 72 -5.31 -12.99 -13.30
N ASP A 73 -6.28 -12.10 -13.20
CA ASP A 73 -6.64 -11.16 -14.25
C ASP A 73 -6.67 -9.75 -13.64
N ASP A 74 -6.15 -8.76 -14.39
CA ASP A 74 -6.17 -7.36 -13.97
C ASP A 74 -7.60 -6.82 -13.79
N SER A 75 -8.56 -7.33 -14.54
CA SER A 75 -9.96 -6.93 -14.42
C SER A 75 -10.56 -7.15 -13.03
N THR A 76 -10.00 -8.12 -12.27
CA THR A 76 -10.38 -8.43 -10.88
C THR A 76 -9.49 -7.72 -9.86
N LYS A 77 -8.43 -7.04 -10.29
CA LYS A 77 -7.41 -6.40 -9.45
C LYS A 77 -6.71 -7.36 -8.49
N ASP A 78 -6.55 -8.61 -8.93
CA ASP A 78 -5.88 -9.65 -8.14
C ASP A 78 -4.40 -9.36 -7.93
N PHE A 79 -3.82 -8.52 -8.81
CA PHE A 79 -2.44 -8.06 -8.69
C PHE A 79 -2.34 -6.54 -8.73
N PRO A 80 -1.41 -5.95 -7.97
CA PRO A 80 -1.07 -4.55 -8.19
C PRO A 80 -0.42 -4.40 -9.57
N ILE A 81 -1.00 -3.57 -10.41
CA ILE A 81 -0.51 -3.25 -11.77
C ILE A 81 0.72 -2.33 -11.71
N ASP A 82 0.84 -1.60 -10.62
CA ASP A 82 1.89 -0.60 -10.42
C ASP A 82 2.55 -0.80 -9.06
N THR A 83 3.67 -1.49 -9.05
CA THR A 83 4.48 -1.63 -7.84
C THR A 83 5.75 -0.81 -8.03
N LYS A 84 5.78 0.37 -7.42
CA LYS A 84 6.98 1.21 -7.38
C LYS A 84 7.93 0.65 -6.34
N PHE A 85 8.94 -0.07 -6.78
CA PHE A 85 10.05 -0.45 -5.92
C PHE A 85 11.23 0.45 -6.20
N ALA A 86 11.72 1.05 -5.15
CA ALA A 86 12.96 1.79 -5.18
C ALA A 86 14.13 0.86 -4.76
N GLN A 87 15.30 1.20 -5.22
CA GLN A 87 16.52 0.69 -4.63
C GLN A 87 16.67 1.34 -3.25
N ILE A 88 16.71 0.53 -2.20
CA ILE A 88 16.92 1.00 -0.83
C ILE A 88 18.38 0.75 -0.48
N GLY A 89 19.10 1.81 -0.14
CA GLY A 89 20.48 1.71 0.29
C GLY A 89 20.71 2.33 1.66
N ILE A 90 21.63 1.76 2.42
CA ILE A 90 22.20 2.40 3.61
C ILE A 90 23.53 3.00 3.23
N ILE A 91 23.68 4.30 3.47
CA ILE A 91 24.88 5.07 3.14
C ILE A 91 25.58 5.46 4.45
N LYS A 92 26.89 5.32 4.49
CA LYS A 92 27.76 5.75 5.58
C LYS A 92 28.62 6.92 5.12
N ASN A 93 28.92 7.84 6.02
CA ASN A 93 29.81 8.98 5.80
C ASN A 93 29.44 9.83 4.55
N PRO A 94 28.17 10.31 4.43
CA PRO A 94 27.84 11.23 3.35
C PRO A 94 28.63 12.55 3.52
N ASN A 95 28.88 13.25 2.43
CA ASN A 95 29.53 14.54 2.49
C ASN A 95 28.57 15.63 2.92
N GLN A 96 29.12 16.69 3.52
CA GLN A 96 28.37 17.90 3.87
C GLN A 96 27.83 18.58 2.61
N ALA A 97 26.65 19.20 2.71
CA ALA A 97 26.05 19.96 1.63
C ALA A 97 27.04 21.05 1.13
N GLY A 98 27.15 21.13 -0.20
CA GLY A 98 28.09 22.07 -0.84
C GLY A 98 29.56 21.65 -0.84
N SER A 99 29.90 20.49 -0.24
CA SER A 99 31.26 19.95 -0.26
C SER A 99 31.29 18.61 -1.03
N SER A 100 32.35 18.41 -1.81
CA SER A 100 32.63 17.13 -2.48
C SER A 100 33.58 16.21 -1.68
N THR A 101 34.20 16.73 -0.62
CA THR A 101 35.28 16.01 0.10
C THR A 101 35.09 15.99 1.62
N THR A 102 34.34 16.92 2.19
CA THR A 102 34.17 17.03 3.64
C THR A 102 33.06 16.10 4.10
N VAL A 103 33.38 15.09 4.87
CA VAL A 103 32.41 14.16 5.47
C VAL A 103 31.60 14.91 6.53
N PHE A 104 30.29 14.68 6.52
CA PHE A 104 29.39 15.18 7.53
C PHE A 104 29.60 14.44 8.85
N THR A 105 29.87 15.17 9.94
CA THR A 105 30.28 14.58 11.23
C THR A 105 29.29 14.84 12.37
N GLU A 106 28.25 15.64 12.16
CA GLU A 106 27.30 15.93 13.20
C GLU A 106 26.36 14.74 13.51
N ALA A 107 25.97 14.62 14.78
CA ALA A 107 25.10 13.53 15.23
C ALA A 107 23.64 13.68 14.77
N LYS A 108 23.24 14.86 14.35
CA LYS A 108 21.89 15.18 13.88
C LYS A 108 21.98 15.90 12.56
N PHE A 109 21.23 15.43 11.58
CA PHE A 109 21.15 16.07 10.27
C PHE A 109 19.80 15.79 9.60
N SER A 110 19.45 16.63 8.64
CA SER A 110 18.30 16.39 7.76
C SER A 110 18.77 16.17 6.33
N SER A 111 18.38 15.05 5.75
CA SER A 111 18.54 14.78 4.31
C SER A 111 17.36 15.31 3.48
N LEU A 112 16.36 15.89 4.12
CA LEU A 112 15.15 16.41 3.52
C LEU A 112 15.20 17.94 3.48
N SER A 113 14.57 18.50 2.46
CA SER A 113 14.24 19.93 2.45
C SER A 113 13.07 20.20 3.39
N GLY A 114 13.01 21.41 3.91
CA GLY A 114 11.94 21.83 4.82
C GLY A 114 11.30 23.16 4.43
N ILE A 115 10.02 23.29 4.78
CA ILE A 115 9.26 24.53 4.68
C ILE A 115 8.62 24.80 6.04
N LYS A 116 8.87 25.99 6.60
CA LYS A 116 8.20 26.50 7.78
C LYS A 116 7.07 27.41 7.34
N PHE A 117 5.87 27.12 7.85
CA PHE A 117 4.70 27.95 7.55
C PHE A 117 4.39 28.92 8.68
N SER A 118 4.02 30.16 8.31
CA SER A 118 3.43 31.13 9.20
C SER A 118 1.97 30.82 9.51
N SER A 119 1.21 30.39 8.47
CA SER A 119 -0.18 30.03 8.58
C SER A 119 -0.47 28.79 7.70
N VAL A 120 -1.42 27.98 8.13
CA VAL A 120 -1.91 26.81 7.39
C VAL A 120 -3.42 26.72 7.47
N SER A 121 -4.05 26.18 6.43
CA SER A 121 -5.49 25.94 6.38
C SER A 121 -5.80 24.69 5.52
N GLY A 122 -7.01 24.19 5.68
CA GLY A 122 -7.49 23.03 4.93
C GLY A 122 -7.04 21.69 5.51
N THR A 123 -7.02 20.65 4.69
CA THR A 123 -6.64 19.29 5.10
C THR A 123 -5.14 19.20 5.27
N LEU A 124 -4.68 18.79 6.47
CA LEU A 124 -3.25 18.65 6.73
C LEU A 124 -2.60 17.61 5.80
N PRO A 125 -1.40 17.90 5.29
CA PRO A 125 -0.72 17.02 4.35
C PRO A 125 -0.20 15.75 5.06
N THR A 126 -0.28 14.63 4.36
CA THR A 126 0.26 13.34 4.79
C THR A 126 1.42 12.92 3.93
N ALA A 127 2.25 11.99 4.42
CA ALA A 127 3.36 11.45 3.63
C ALA A 127 2.88 10.91 2.28
N GLY A 128 3.61 11.22 1.21
CA GLY A 128 3.28 10.87 -0.16
C GLY A 128 2.39 11.86 -0.91
N ASN A 129 1.76 12.84 -0.23
CA ASN A 129 1.06 13.90 -0.95
C ASN A 129 2.03 14.75 -1.77
N VAL A 130 1.57 15.29 -2.89
CA VAL A 130 2.33 16.23 -3.70
C VAL A 130 2.00 17.65 -3.29
N ILE A 131 3.01 18.39 -2.87
CA ILE A 131 2.92 19.83 -2.63
C ILE A 131 3.33 20.61 -3.87
N ARG A 132 2.72 21.77 -4.06
CA ARG A 132 2.95 22.67 -5.20
C ARG A 132 3.04 24.11 -4.76
N GLN A 133 3.88 24.88 -5.45
CA GLN A 133 3.96 26.32 -5.30
C GLN A 133 4.22 26.97 -6.66
N THR A 134 3.50 28.00 -7.01
CA THR A 134 3.86 28.83 -8.17
C THR A 134 5.05 29.70 -7.80
N VAL A 135 6.15 29.55 -8.50
CA VAL A 135 7.40 30.26 -8.27
C VAL A 135 7.54 31.49 -9.19
N SER A 136 8.56 32.33 -8.96
CA SER A 136 8.72 33.63 -9.57
C SER A 136 8.76 33.66 -11.09
N ASN A 137 9.19 32.55 -11.73
CA ASN A 137 9.21 32.40 -13.19
C ASN A 137 7.90 31.85 -13.78
N THR A 138 6.82 31.85 -13.01
CA THR A 138 5.51 31.26 -13.35
C THR A 138 5.49 29.76 -13.51
N ASN A 139 6.60 29.07 -13.25
CA ASN A 139 6.67 27.61 -13.18
C ASN A 139 6.09 27.12 -11.84
N THR A 140 5.94 25.82 -11.73
CA THR A 140 5.44 25.18 -10.50
C THR A 140 6.52 24.34 -9.86
N ALA A 141 6.92 24.72 -8.64
CA ALA A 141 7.72 23.85 -7.78
C ALA A 141 6.83 22.73 -7.23
N LYS A 142 7.33 21.49 -7.24
CA LYS A 142 6.63 20.30 -6.74
C LYS A 142 7.53 19.49 -5.83
N GLY A 143 6.96 18.84 -4.83
CA GLY A 143 7.68 17.96 -3.91
C GLY A 143 6.75 16.94 -3.29
N TYR A 144 7.30 15.80 -2.88
CA TYR A 144 6.57 14.81 -2.09
C TYR A 144 6.73 15.11 -0.62
N VAL A 145 5.64 15.12 0.10
CA VAL A 145 5.64 15.25 1.57
C VAL A 145 6.27 14.01 2.19
N ALA A 146 7.28 14.20 3.00
CA ALA A 146 7.85 13.17 3.86
C ALA A 146 7.17 13.18 5.23
N SER A 147 7.00 14.36 5.83
CA SER A 147 6.30 14.55 7.09
C SER A 147 5.79 15.96 7.24
N TYR A 148 4.77 16.15 8.05
CA TYR A 148 4.27 17.46 8.49
C TYR A 148 4.04 17.42 10.00
N ASP A 149 4.61 18.39 10.69
CA ASP A 149 4.37 18.60 12.12
C ASP A 149 3.47 19.82 12.33
N ALA A 150 2.30 19.60 12.87
CA ALA A 150 1.30 20.64 13.09
C ALA A 150 1.67 21.58 14.23
N GLU A 151 2.44 21.15 15.24
CA GLU A 151 2.86 21.99 16.36
C GLU A 151 3.87 23.05 15.92
N THR A 152 4.87 22.62 15.16
CA THR A 152 5.91 23.52 14.64
C THR A 152 5.55 24.16 13.30
N LYS A 153 4.52 23.67 12.63
CA LYS A 153 4.15 24.02 11.25
C LYS A 153 5.30 23.84 10.27
N VAL A 154 6.07 22.78 10.46
CA VAL A 154 7.19 22.43 9.58
C VAL A 154 6.79 21.24 8.73
N LEU A 155 6.97 21.38 7.43
CA LEU A 155 6.81 20.33 6.45
C LEU A 155 8.19 19.93 5.93
N LYS A 156 8.50 18.63 5.98
CA LYS A 156 9.69 18.06 5.34
C LYS A 156 9.29 17.38 4.05
N TYR A 157 10.06 17.60 2.98
CA TYR A 157 9.76 17.09 1.65
C TYR A 157 11.03 16.69 0.90
N PHE A 158 10.82 15.95 -0.17
CA PHE A 158 11.87 15.63 -1.15
C PHE A 158 11.34 15.85 -2.56
N GLN A 159 12.26 16.01 -3.50
CA GLN A 159 11.99 16.14 -4.91
C GLN A 159 12.75 15.03 -5.66
N ASP A 160 12.06 14.36 -6.57
CA ASP A 160 12.67 13.38 -7.44
C ASP A 160 12.21 13.53 -8.89
N ARG A 161 12.77 12.70 -9.76
CA ARG A 161 12.50 12.75 -11.21
C ARG A 161 11.05 12.44 -11.57
N SER A 162 10.32 11.72 -10.74
CA SER A 162 8.92 11.40 -11.02
C SER A 162 8.02 12.63 -11.06
N LEU A 163 8.44 13.73 -10.42
CA LEU A 163 7.72 15.01 -10.43
C LEU A 163 7.82 15.76 -11.77
N PHE A 164 8.59 15.28 -12.74
CA PHE A 164 8.59 15.80 -14.10
C PHE A 164 7.43 15.31 -14.95
N PHE A 165 6.77 14.23 -14.54
CA PHE A 165 5.60 13.76 -15.24
C PHE A 165 4.44 14.73 -15.09
N ASN A 166 3.50 14.68 -16.05
CA ASN A 166 2.39 15.61 -16.09
C ASN A 166 1.64 15.62 -14.77
N GLY A 167 1.79 16.66 -14.05
CA GLY A 167 1.39 16.63 -12.70
C GLY A 167 0.44 17.71 -12.30
N ASP A 168 -0.55 18.01 -13.09
CA ASP A 168 -1.70 18.76 -12.60
C ASP A 168 -2.66 17.83 -11.83
N THR A 169 -2.49 16.53 -11.99
CA THR A 169 -3.09 15.48 -11.18
C THR A 169 -1.99 14.75 -10.43
N ASP A 170 -2.26 14.11 -9.30
CA ASP A 170 -1.32 13.20 -8.65
C ASP A 170 -1.10 11.91 -9.48
N ASP A 171 -1.76 11.83 -10.60
CA ASP A 171 -1.59 10.81 -11.60
C ASP A 171 -0.35 11.14 -12.46
N GLN A 172 0.70 10.36 -12.28
CA GLN A 172 1.99 10.51 -12.94
C GLN A 172 2.07 9.72 -14.25
N THR A 173 0.94 9.47 -14.88
CA THR A 173 0.86 8.60 -16.05
C THR A 173 1.39 9.25 -17.34
N ASP A 174 1.42 10.58 -17.40
CA ASP A 174 1.83 11.29 -18.59
C ASP A 174 3.17 12.00 -18.42
N PHE A 175 4.13 11.61 -19.23
CA PHE A 175 5.40 12.31 -19.38
C PHE A 175 5.17 13.61 -20.17
N VAL A 176 5.28 14.74 -19.52
CA VAL A 176 5.32 16.02 -20.21
C VAL A 176 6.65 16.09 -20.96
N GLY A 177 6.57 16.11 -22.28
CA GLY A 177 7.73 16.13 -23.14
C GLY A 177 8.83 17.05 -22.63
N VAL A 178 10.03 16.51 -22.52
CA VAL A 178 11.21 17.20 -21.98
C VAL A 178 11.52 18.39 -22.87
N SER A 179 11.07 19.58 -22.49
CA SER A 179 11.71 20.76 -23.03
C SER A 179 13.07 20.89 -22.35
N THR A 180 14.06 21.45 -23.02
CA THR A 180 15.40 21.68 -22.47
C THR A 180 15.40 22.58 -21.21
N SER A 181 14.27 23.19 -20.88
CA SER A 181 14.00 23.98 -19.70
C SER A 181 13.24 23.22 -18.58
N SER A 182 12.85 21.99 -18.80
CA SER A 182 12.15 21.19 -17.80
C SER A 182 13.11 20.73 -16.72
N LYS A 183 13.16 21.43 -15.62
CA LYS A 183 13.91 21.10 -14.40
C LYS A 183 12.94 21.08 -13.21
N ILE A 184 13.35 20.39 -12.16
CA ILE A 184 12.63 20.48 -10.90
C ILE A 184 12.86 21.87 -10.34
N GLU A 185 11.81 22.69 -10.26
CA GLU A 185 11.88 24.00 -9.65
C GLU A 185 11.99 23.88 -8.13
N ALA A 186 12.80 24.74 -7.54
CA ALA A 186 12.91 24.87 -6.09
C ALA A 186 11.72 25.65 -5.52
N PHE A 187 11.28 25.29 -4.32
CA PHE A 187 10.34 26.13 -3.57
C PHE A 187 10.98 27.45 -3.20
N GLU A 188 10.18 28.50 -3.21
CA GLU A 188 10.64 29.87 -2.93
C GLU A 188 10.05 30.42 -1.62
N SER A 189 10.84 31.25 -0.94
CA SER A 189 10.38 32.04 0.16
C SER A 189 9.58 33.23 -0.38
N SER A 190 8.29 33.00 -0.58
CA SER A 190 7.40 34.01 -1.18
C SER A 190 6.01 33.95 -0.56
N ALA A 191 5.17 34.93 -0.91
CA ALA A 191 3.78 34.98 -0.49
C ALA A 191 2.90 33.98 -1.25
N ASN A 192 3.41 33.36 -2.32
CA ASN A 192 2.66 32.35 -3.05
C ASN A 192 2.48 31.12 -2.18
N PRO A 193 1.25 30.65 -1.97
CA PRO A 193 1.00 29.54 -1.06
C PRO A 193 1.52 28.23 -1.61
N VAL A 194 1.92 27.35 -0.70
CA VAL A 194 2.15 25.94 -0.97
C VAL A 194 0.82 25.21 -0.80
N THR A 195 0.42 24.44 -1.78
CA THR A 195 -0.87 23.75 -1.82
C THR A 195 -0.73 22.27 -2.10
N THR A 196 -1.77 21.47 -1.79
CA THR A 196 -1.95 20.09 -2.26
C THR A 196 -3.29 19.95 -2.97
N LEU A 197 -3.47 18.91 -3.77
CA LEU A 197 -4.76 18.57 -4.37
C LEU A 197 -5.82 18.19 -3.32
N GLN A 198 -5.38 17.73 -2.15
CA GLN A 198 -6.25 17.34 -1.04
C GLN A 198 -6.77 18.54 -0.24
N GLY A 199 -6.46 19.77 -0.68
CA GLY A 199 -7.01 20.99 -0.10
C GLY A 199 -6.17 21.62 1.02
N PHE A 200 -4.89 21.24 1.17
CA PHE A 200 -3.96 21.97 2.03
C PHE A 200 -3.56 23.29 1.40
N THR A 201 -3.41 24.31 2.23
CA THR A 201 -2.82 25.61 1.85
C THR A 201 -1.94 26.09 2.99
N GLY A 202 -0.66 26.35 2.71
CA GLY A 202 0.31 26.85 3.66
C GLY A 202 1.02 28.07 3.11
N THR A 203 1.14 29.15 3.92
CA THR A 203 1.93 30.34 3.59
C THR A 203 3.31 30.20 4.21
N VAL A 204 4.36 30.34 3.41
CA VAL A 204 5.74 30.25 3.89
C VAL A 204 6.02 31.40 4.88
N ASP A 205 6.71 31.07 5.97
CA ASP A 205 7.15 32.09 6.95
C ASP A 205 8.45 32.72 6.47
N THR A 206 8.33 33.72 5.60
CA THR A 206 9.47 34.36 4.95
C THR A 206 10.40 35.10 5.90
N THR A 207 9.99 35.27 7.16
CA THR A 207 10.78 35.93 8.20
C THR A 207 11.51 34.98 9.13
N PHE A 208 11.13 33.69 9.08
CA PHE A 208 11.69 32.71 9.99
C PHE A 208 13.10 32.29 9.56
N THR A 209 14.09 32.63 10.42
CA THR A 209 15.49 32.25 10.26
C THR A 209 16.02 31.80 11.61
N ASP A 210 15.89 30.47 11.88
CA ASP A 210 16.29 29.85 13.12
C ASP A 210 16.28 28.30 12.93
N SER A 211 16.93 27.59 13.86
CA SER A 211 16.87 26.14 14.00
C SER A 211 15.90 25.67 15.10
N LYS A 212 15.20 26.59 15.74
CA LYS A 212 14.31 26.33 16.89
C LYS A 212 13.03 27.12 16.76
N VAL A 213 11.97 26.60 17.37
CA VAL A 213 10.66 27.26 17.42
C VAL A 213 10.07 27.16 18.83
N ASN A 214 9.33 28.17 19.24
CA ASN A 214 8.60 28.22 20.51
C ASN A 214 7.09 28.28 20.26
N PRO A 215 6.41 27.16 20.03
CA PRO A 215 4.99 27.14 19.68
C PRO A 215 4.09 27.68 20.81
N THR A 216 4.47 27.46 22.06
CA THR A 216 3.68 27.79 23.26
C THR A 216 4.47 28.58 24.31
N GLY A 217 5.38 29.45 23.87
CA GLY A 217 6.06 30.44 24.74
C GLY A 217 7.12 29.91 25.70
N SER A 218 6.98 28.70 26.22
CA SER A 218 7.96 28.08 27.16
C SER A 218 8.65 26.85 26.60
N LYS A 219 8.10 26.23 25.55
CA LYS A 219 8.63 25.00 24.97
C LYS A 219 9.48 25.34 23.77
N VAL A 220 10.77 25.07 23.85
CA VAL A 220 11.70 25.18 22.73
C VAL A 220 11.78 23.86 22.01
N ILE A 221 11.45 23.80 20.72
CA ILE A 221 11.57 22.61 19.88
C ILE A 221 12.70 22.87 18.88
N SER A 222 13.70 21.98 18.86
CA SER A 222 14.72 21.96 17.83
C SER A 222 14.15 21.38 16.54
N LEU A 223 14.42 22.04 15.42
CA LEU A 223 13.99 21.58 14.09
C LEU A 223 15.02 20.67 13.42
N ASP A 224 16.16 20.43 14.09
CA ASP A 224 17.30 19.60 13.64
C ASP A 224 17.90 20.07 12.29
N THR A 225 17.56 21.25 11.83
CA THR A 225 18.11 21.91 10.65
C THR A 225 17.90 23.43 10.77
N GLU A 226 18.74 24.19 10.12
CA GLU A 226 18.65 25.64 10.07
C GLU A 226 17.72 26.07 8.93
N PHE A 227 16.80 26.97 9.26
CA PHE A 227 15.91 27.61 8.27
C PHE A 227 16.41 29.01 7.96
N THR A 228 16.34 29.36 6.70
CA THR A 228 16.56 30.72 6.21
C THR A 228 15.34 31.16 5.45
N SER A 229 14.70 32.25 5.93
CA SER A 229 13.47 32.76 5.30
C SER A 229 12.39 31.70 5.10
N GLY A 230 12.21 30.83 6.08
CA GLY A 230 11.20 29.79 6.08
C GLY A 230 11.53 28.52 5.27
N LEU A 231 12.70 28.43 4.68
CA LEU A 231 13.14 27.28 3.91
C LEU A 231 14.40 26.65 4.51
N SER A 232 14.51 25.34 4.46
CA SER A 232 15.74 24.61 4.76
C SER A 232 16.13 23.68 3.62
N ILE A 233 17.42 23.52 3.42
CA ILE A 233 18.01 22.62 2.43
C ILE A 233 18.58 21.38 3.15
N PRO A 234 18.75 20.25 2.45
CA PRO A 234 19.48 19.12 3.01
C PRO A 234 20.88 19.49 3.44
N GLU A 235 21.32 19.01 4.61
CA GLU A 235 22.67 19.28 5.14
C GLU A 235 23.73 18.33 4.59
N ILE A 236 23.29 17.29 3.89
CA ILE A 236 24.17 16.35 3.22
C ILE A 236 24.13 16.51 1.70
N ASN A 237 25.25 16.23 1.06
CA ASN A 237 25.33 16.16 -0.40
C ASN A 237 24.79 14.81 -0.87
N LYS A 238 23.59 14.83 -1.48
CA LYS A 238 22.93 13.60 -1.98
C LYS A 238 23.80 12.92 -3.03
N GLY A 239 23.86 11.59 -2.96
CA GLY A 239 24.65 10.78 -3.89
C GLY A 239 26.12 10.66 -3.52
N THR A 240 26.51 11.02 -2.28
CA THR A 240 27.85 10.84 -1.73
C THR A 240 27.84 9.87 -0.56
N GLY A 241 29.03 9.42 -0.16
CA GLY A 241 29.22 8.45 0.93
C GLY A 241 29.42 7.01 0.42
N ASP A 242 29.68 6.11 1.36
CA ASP A 242 29.95 4.70 1.11
C ASP A 242 28.66 3.89 1.26
N ILE A 243 28.29 3.14 0.24
CA ILE A 243 27.13 2.26 0.29
C ILE A 243 27.54 1.00 1.06
N ILE A 244 26.88 0.75 2.20
CA ILE A 244 27.14 -0.42 3.04
C ILE A 244 26.09 -1.52 2.89
N TYR A 245 24.93 -1.19 2.33
CA TYR A 245 23.86 -2.15 2.06
C TYR A 245 22.99 -1.66 0.92
N ILE A 246 22.57 -2.56 0.05
CA ILE A 246 21.59 -2.30 -1.01
C ILE A 246 20.55 -3.41 -1.02
N ASP A 247 19.28 -3.04 -0.93
CA ASP A 247 18.15 -3.89 -1.28
C ASP A 247 17.62 -3.44 -2.65
N ASN A 248 17.86 -4.27 -3.65
CA ASN A 248 17.46 -3.98 -5.02
C ASN A 248 16.18 -4.73 -5.35
N ARG A 249 15.06 -4.03 -5.33
CA ARG A 249 13.75 -4.57 -5.69
C ARG A 249 13.39 -4.12 -7.10
N PRO A 250 13.29 -5.05 -8.06
CA PRO A 250 12.94 -4.71 -9.42
C PRO A 250 11.53 -4.11 -9.48
N LEU A 251 11.36 -3.10 -10.32
CA LEU A 251 10.06 -2.60 -10.69
C LEU A 251 9.28 -3.71 -11.37
N ILE A 252 8.09 -4.00 -10.87
CA ILE A 252 7.13 -4.85 -11.56
C ILE A 252 6.11 -3.91 -12.20
N SER A 253 6.28 -3.66 -13.49
CA SER A 253 5.25 -3.01 -14.30
C SER A 253 4.49 -4.09 -15.05
N ARG A 254 3.19 -4.16 -14.84
CA ARG A 254 2.30 -5.11 -15.51
C ARG A 254 1.43 -4.37 -16.50
N ASN A 255 1.26 -4.96 -17.68
CA ASN A 255 0.29 -4.44 -18.63
C ASN A 255 -1.13 -4.70 -18.10
N ALA A 256 -2.04 -3.73 -18.22
CA ALA A 256 -3.44 -3.84 -17.82
C ALA A 256 -4.21 -5.00 -18.49
N ARG A 257 -3.65 -5.62 -19.52
CA ARG A 257 -4.22 -6.81 -20.19
C ARG A 257 -3.46 -8.09 -19.87
N GLN A 258 -2.48 -8.04 -18.98
CA GLN A 258 -1.70 -9.21 -18.61
C GLN A 258 -2.57 -10.19 -17.81
N LYS A 259 -2.48 -11.47 -18.16
CA LYS A 259 -3.09 -12.58 -17.45
C LYS A 259 -1.99 -13.54 -17.03
N GLU A 260 -2.09 -14.04 -15.83
CA GLU A 260 -1.15 -15.03 -15.31
C GLU A 260 -1.89 -16.30 -14.95
N ASP A 261 -1.43 -17.41 -15.52
CA ASP A 261 -1.95 -18.74 -15.25
C ASP A 261 -0.97 -19.52 -14.39
N ILE A 262 -1.39 -19.87 -13.19
CA ILE A 262 -0.63 -20.74 -12.29
C ILE A 262 -1.24 -22.12 -12.32
N LYS A 263 -0.41 -23.12 -12.62
CA LYS A 263 -0.79 -24.54 -12.61
C LYS A 263 0.10 -25.25 -11.60
N VAL A 264 -0.51 -25.82 -10.60
CA VAL A 264 0.18 -26.64 -9.59
C VAL A 264 -0.32 -28.06 -9.72
N ILE A 265 0.59 -28.99 -9.93
CA ILE A 265 0.27 -30.42 -9.95
C ILE A 265 0.70 -30.97 -8.60
N LEU A 266 -0.27 -31.49 -7.86
CA LEU A 266 -0.05 -32.23 -6.63
C LEU A 266 -0.09 -33.72 -6.97
N GLU A 267 0.93 -34.46 -6.56
CA GLU A 267 1.05 -35.91 -6.70
C GLU A 267 1.01 -36.55 -5.31
N PHE A 268 0.18 -37.59 -5.12
CA PHE A 268 -0.07 -38.24 -3.84
C PHE A 268 0.53 -39.63 -3.79
#